data_e9cdddf76863c025a702ede22b47a7c7
#
_entry.id   e9cdddf76863c025a702ede22b47a7c7
#
_cell.length_a   1.000
_cell.length_b   1.000
_cell.length_c   1.000
_cell.angle_alpha   90.00
_cell.angle_beta   90.00
_cell.angle_gamma   90.00
#
_symmetry.space_group_name_H-M   'P 1'
#
loop_
_entity.id
_entity.type
_entity.pdbx_description
1 polymer ?
#
loop_
_entity_poly.entity_id
_entity_poly.type
_entity_poly.pdbx_seq_one_letter_code
_entity_poly.pdbx_strand_id
1 'polypeptide(L)'
;MEINSIKKDNMIRMNLLYPIISIFAFASSLRFLGYKVAFLVALMILAAPFFAKRKFLTLNLFLIGYPFLPDMITLMGAFAILFLYIVDIYIYKREKIVLSTFYVPVALVFVFILINTFTSLDIFGSLRDFSMNVAGIAIFLAIVTSIKTKEDYNKIATSLAIGAAFVCLWGILQFKFFGTVQREWVDADVSSQISARAYSVFMNPNVFAEYIVLLTPIVVSLFWAHKDGFKKFVFLGITGLLLLSLLLTFSRGGIMSVGVSALVFLFFNYRPLIALAIPFALLGMNFLPESIRNRIMSITNVKDSSTSYRFKIWSITKDVVKDHPQVGVGFGHKPFKETFETYIRSMPIFHAHNTYLQVMAEGGYTGFITFLVVVVVSIVQTIRVIYNTKNTIVKTFACGVLASIAGILVHGMFEDIIYINRIIMMIWIVLALSTSLTTISKQEN
;
A
#
# COMPACT_ATOMS: atom_id res chain seq x y z
N MET A 1 34.50 -10.85 -27.92
CA MET A 1 35.61 -10.78 -26.95
C MET A 1 35.53 -9.53 -26.06
N GLU A 2 35.26 -8.33 -26.57
CA GLU A 2 35.18 -7.09 -25.80
C GLU A 2 34.11 -7.08 -24.68
N ILE A 3 32.92 -7.62 -24.91
CA ILE A 3 31.85 -7.64 -23.89
C ILE A 3 32.22 -8.49 -22.65
N ASN A 4 33.01 -9.54 -22.83
CA ASN A 4 33.49 -10.38 -21.73
C ASN A 4 34.63 -9.73 -20.96
N SER A 5 35.48 -8.91 -21.60
CA SER A 5 36.55 -8.15 -20.94
C SER A 5 35.95 -7.03 -20.06
N ILE A 6 34.97 -6.28 -20.58
CA ILE A 6 34.26 -5.21 -19.82
C ILE A 6 33.51 -5.80 -18.60
N LYS A 7 32.89 -6.95 -18.75
CA LYS A 7 32.26 -7.65 -17.60
C LYS A 7 33.27 -8.07 -16.55
N LYS A 8 34.44 -8.53 -16.96
CA LYS A 8 35.52 -8.98 -16.07
C LYS A 8 36.12 -7.78 -15.31
N ASP A 9 36.38 -6.67 -16.00
CA ASP A 9 36.90 -5.44 -15.38
C ASP A 9 35.92 -4.81 -14.38
N ASN A 10 34.63 -4.74 -14.72
CA ASN A 10 33.61 -4.24 -13.79
C ASN A 10 33.46 -5.15 -12.57
N MET A 11 33.60 -6.45 -12.74
CA MET A 11 33.56 -7.40 -11.62
C MET A 11 34.78 -7.27 -10.71
N ILE A 12 35.96 -7.00 -11.26
CA ILE A 12 37.19 -6.75 -10.49
C ILE A 12 37.05 -5.43 -9.69
N ARG A 13 36.56 -4.35 -10.31
CA ARG A 13 36.34 -3.05 -9.65
C ARG A 13 35.33 -3.17 -8.50
N MET A 14 34.23 -3.90 -8.70
CA MET A 14 33.24 -4.14 -7.64
C MET A 14 33.80 -4.97 -6.49
N ASN A 15 34.64 -5.98 -6.79
CA ASN A 15 35.29 -6.80 -5.76
C ASN A 15 36.29 -5.98 -4.91
N LEU A 16 36.85 -4.89 -5.44
CA LEU A 16 37.72 -3.97 -4.71
C LEU A 16 36.92 -2.90 -3.95
N LEU A 17 35.87 -2.33 -4.55
CA LEU A 17 35.07 -1.27 -3.93
C LEU A 17 34.20 -1.78 -2.77
N TYR A 18 33.67 -3.01 -2.90
CA TYR A 18 32.79 -3.59 -1.88
C TYR A 18 33.44 -3.67 -0.48
N PRO A 19 34.67 -4.21 -0.31
CA PRO A 19 35.33 -4.21 0.99
C PRO A 19 35.58 -2.80 1.56
N ILE A 20 35.98 -1.85 0.70
CA ILE A 20 36.25 -0.47 1.13
C ILE A 20 34.98 0.21 1.63
N ILE A 21 33.88 0.15 0.88
CA ILE A 21 32.59 0.70 1.30
C ILE A 21 32.09 0.00 2.57
N SER A 22 32.27 -1.31 2.66
CA SER A 22 31.89 -2.13 3.82
C SER A 22 32.63 -1.72 5.09
N ILE A 23 33.94 -1.55 5.00
CA ILE A 23 34.77 -1.10 6.14
C ILE A 23 34.37 0.31 6.57
N PHE A 24 34.16 1.23 5.61
CA PHE A 24 33.75 2.58 5.90
C PHE A 24 32.38 2.65 6.56
N ALA A 25 31.38 1.90 6.04
CA ALA A 25 30.03 1.83 6.62
C ALA A 25 30.04 1.25 8.04
N PHE A 26 30.83 0.18 8.26
CA PHE A 26 30.97 -0.43 9.58
C PHE A 26 31.64 0.52 10.57
N ALA A 27 32.77 1.12 10.20
CA ALA A 27 33.51 2.05 11.06
C ALA A 27 32.68 3.31 11.40
N SER A 28 31.96 3.86 10.42
CA SER A 28 31.06 4.99 10.63
C SER A 28 29.91 4.62 11.57
N SER A 29 29.28 3.45 11.35
CA SER A 29 28.20 3.01 12.24
C SER A 29 28.66 2.74 13.67
N LEU A 30 29.86 2.20 13.86
CA LEU A 30 30.46 1.99 15.16
C LEU A 30 30.73 3.31 15.89
N ARG A 31 31.25 4.31 15.18
CA ARG A 31 31.60 5.62 15.73
C ARG A 31 30.37 6.48 16.07
N PHE A 32 29.38 6.52 15.17
CA PHE A 32 28.26 7.47 15.29
C PHE A 32 26.98 6.86 15.85
N LEU A 33 26.73 5.55 15.69
CA LEU A 33 25.48 4.89 16.00
C LEU A 33 25.60 3.79 17.09
N GLY A 34 26.85 3.49 17.51
CA GLY A 34 27.14 2.53 18.57
C GLY A 34 27.16 1.05 18.10
N TYR A 35 27.66 0.17 19.00
CA TYR A 35 28.00 -1.22 18.68
C TYR A 35 26.81 -2.08 18.22
N LYS A 36 25.59 -1.81 18.71
CA LYS A 36 24.39 -2.57 18.31
C LYS A 36 24.05 -2.34 16.84
N VAL A 37 24.11 -1.09 16.39
CA VAL A 37 23.86 -0.73 15.00
C VAL A 37 25.02 -1.19 14.10
N ALA A 38 26.26 -1.07 14.57
CA ALA A 38 27.44 -1.57 13.85
C ALA A 38 27.35 -3.09 13.61
N PHE A 39 26.88 -3.85 14.59
CA PHE A 39 26.65 -5.29 14.42
C PHE A 39 25.60 -5.61 13.35
N LEU A 40 24.47 -4.87 13.32
CA LEU A 40 23.46 -5.01 12.28
C LEU A 40 24.00 -4.64 10.90
N VAL A 41 24.79 -3.57 10.81
CA VAL A 41 25.45 -3.16 9.57
C VAL A 41 26.43 -4.25 9.09
N ALA A 42 27.19 -4.85 9.99
CA ALA A 42 28.09 -5.96 9.66
C ALA A 42 27.32 -7.17 9.10
N LEU A 43 26.21 -7.56 9.75
CA LEU A 43 25.34 -8.63 9.25
C LEU A 43 24.76 -8.30 7.86
N MET A 44 24.33 -7.07 7.64
CA MET A 44 23.82 -6.63 6.33
C MET A 44 24.92 -6.69 5.25
N ILE A 45 26.13 -6.27 5.58
CA ILE A 45 27.28 -6.34 4.66
C ILE A 45 27.59 -7.79 4.30
N LEU A 46 27.65 -8.70 5.29
CA LEU A 46 27.93 -10.12 5.05
C LEU A 46 26.82 -10.79 4.22
N ALA A 47 25.57 -10.39 4.43
CA ALA A 47 24.42 -10.94 3.71
C ALA A 47 24.22 -10.32 2.30
N ALA A 48 24.74 -9.11 2.05
CA ALA A 48 24.51 -8.38 0.81
C ALA A 48 24.88 -9.16 -0.46
N PRO A 49 26.00 -9.90 -0.58
CA PRO A 49 26.31 -10.69 -1.76
C PRO A 49 25.30 -11.81 -2.04
N PHE A 50 24.74 -12.41 -0.98
CA PHE A 50 23.68 -13.41 -1.11
C PHE A 50 22.40 -12.80 -1.68
N PHE A 51 21.98 -11.68 -1.12
CA PHE A 51 20.78 -10.95 -1.55
C PHE A 51 20.95 -10.35 -2.96
N ALA A 52 22.13 -9.82 -3.29
CA ALA A 52 22.41 -9.29 -4.62
C ALA A 52 22.32 -10.36 -5.72
N LYS A 53 22.79 -11.59 -5.45
CA LYS A 53 22.66 -12.69 -6.40
C LYS A 53 21.21 -13.15 -6.57
N ARG A 54 20.34 -12.92 -5.59
CA ARG A 54 18.96 -13.40 -5.53
C ARG A 54 17.96 -12.23 -5.35
N LYS A 55 18.19 -11.13 -6.04
CA LYS A 55 17.39 -9.87 -5.89
C LYS A 55 15.88 -10.08 -5.97
N PHE A 56 15.40 -10.96 -6.86
CA PHE A 56 13.97 -11.26 -6.97
C PHE A 56 13.45 -11.95 -5.70
N LEU A 57 14.21 -12.91 -5.14
CA LEU A 57 13.87 -13.53 -3.85
C LEU A 57 13.91 -12.49 -2.72
N THR A 58 14.91 -11.60 -2.72
CA THR A 58 15.03 -10.52 -1.74
C THR A 58 13.82 -9.60 -1.77
N LEU A 59 13.37 -9.20 -2.96
CA LEU A 59 12.15 -8.43 -3.12
C LEU A 59 10.91 -9.17 -2.57
N ASN A 60 10.76 -10.46 -2.90
CA ASN A 60 9.63 -11.26 -2.41
C ASN A 60 9.64 -11.39 -0.88
N LEU A 61 10.80 -11.64 -0.27
CA LEU A 61 10.94 -11.70 1.20
C LEU A 61 10.62 -10.34 1.86
N PHE A 62 11.07 -9.25 1.25
CA PHE A 62 10.71 -7.90 1.71
C PHE A 62 9.20 -7.69 1.65
N LEU A 63 8.53 -8.05 0.54
CA LEU A 63 7.08 -7.90 0.39
C LEU A 63 6.27 -8.72 1.40
N ILE A 64 6.78 -9.89 1.81
CA ILE A 64 6.16 -10.69 2.89
C ILE A 64 6.32 -9.99 4.24
N GLY A 65 7.51 -9.45 4.52
CA GLY A 65 7.90 -9.01 5.86
C GLY A 65 7.65 -7.54 6.15
N TYR A 66 7.58 -6.65 5.15
CA TYR A 66 7.56 -5.19 5.36
C TYR A 66 6.45 -4.70 6.31
N PRO A 67 5.24 -5.31 6.36
CA PRO A 67 4.21 -4.83 7.28
C PRO A 67 4.60 -4.96 8.75
N PHE A 68 5.54 -5.87 9.07
CA PHE A 68 6.05 -6.10 10.42
C PHE A 68 7.27 -5.25 10.77
N LEU A 69 7.90 -4.63 9.76
CA LEU A 69 9.13 -3.87 9.97
C LEU A 69 8.81 -2.45 10.48
N PRO A 70 9.67 -1.89 11.35
CA PRO A 70 9.66 -0.47 11.66
C PRO A 70 9.87 0.38 10.40
N ASP A 71 9.30 1.60 10.38
CA ASP A 71 9.34 2.50 9.22
C ASP A 71 10.75 2.73 8.69
N MET A 72 11.74 2.97 9.57
CA MET A 72 13.14 3.17 9.18
C MET A 72 13.73 1.96 8.46
N ILE A 73 13.44 0.74 8.94
CA ILE A 73 13.93 -0.50 8.32
C ILE A 73 13.23 -0.72 6.97
N THR A 74 11.95 -0.41 6.88
CA THR A 74 11.18 -0.47 5.62
C THR A 74 11.76 0.48 4.58
N LEU A 75 12.05 1.72 4.97
CA LEU A 75 12.68 2.73 4.12
C LEU A 75 14.07 2.28 3.64
N MET A 76 14.94 1.85 4.55
CA MET A 76 16.28 1.36 4.22
C MET A 76 16.23 0.13 3.30
N GLY A 77 15.30 -0.81 3.58
CA GLY A 77 15.08 -1.99 2.75
C GLY A 77 14.62 -1.67 1.33
N ALA A 78 13.72 -0.70 1.19
CA ALA A 78 13.24 -0.24 -0.12
C ALA A 78 14.38 0.35 -0.97
N PHE A 79 15.19 1.23 -0.39
CA PHE A 79 16.35 1.80 -1.09
C PHE A 79 17.44 0.77 -1.38
N ALA A 80 17.70 -0.16 -0.45
CA ALA A 80 18.64 -1.25 -0.69
C ALA A 80 18.20 -2.13 -1.87
N ILE A 81 16.92 -2.46 -1.95
CA ILE A 81 16.37 -3.23 -3.08
C ILE A 81 16.52 -2.45 -4.38
N LEU A 82 16.11 -1.18 -4.42
CA LEU A 82 16.29 -0.36 -5.62
C LEU A 82 17.77 -0.28 -6.04
N PHE A 83 18.67 -0.12 -5.09
CA PHE A 83 20.11 -0.11 -5.35
C PHE A 83 20.59 -1.41 -6.01
N LEU A 84 20.11 -2.58 -5.56
CA LEU A 84 20.43 -3.87 -6.20
C LEU A 84 20.01 -3.90 -7.68
N TYR A 85 18.82 -3.34 -8.00
CA TYR A 85 18.35 -3.26 -9.38
C TYR A 85 19.15 -2.26 -10.22
N ILE A 86 19.51 -1.09 -9.66
CA ILE A 86 20.36 -0.10 -10.33
C ILE A 86 21.72 -0.71 -10.66
N VAL A 87 22.36 -1.41 -9.72
CA VAL A 87 23.64 -2.10 -9.94
C VAL A 87 23.49 -3.13 -11.07
N ASP A 88 22.40 -3.87 -11.09
CA ASP A 88 22.16 -4.89 -12.12
C ASP A 88 21.93 -4.28 -13.52
N ILE A 89 21.26 -3.13 -13.60
CA ILE A 89 21.01 -2.43 -14.85
C ILE A 89 22.30 -1.82 -15.41
N TYR A 90 23.02 -1.03 -14.58
CA TYR A 90 24.11 -0.19 -15.07
C TYR A 90 25.48 -0.88 -15.02
N ILE A 91 25.74 -1.72 -14.01
CA ILE A 91 27.05 -2.36 -13.82
C ILE A 91 27.07 -3.73 -14.48
N TYR A 92 26.12 -4.60 -14.13
CA TYR A 92 26.10 -5.97 -14.67
C TYR A 92 25.38 -6.07 -16.02
N LYS A 93 24.59 -5.07 -16.42
CA LYS A 93 23.80 -5.06 -17.67
C LYS A 93 22.93 -6.31 -17.87
N ARG A 94 22.43 -6.89 -16.78
CA ARG A 94 21.57 -8.07 -16.80
C ARG A 94 20.11 -7.73 -16.97
N GLU A 95 19.72 -6.53 -16.50
CA GLU A 95 18.37 -6.02 -16.60
C GLU A 95 18.29 -4.85 -17.57
N LYS A 96 17.11 -4.63 -18.12
CA LYS A 96 16.82 -3.46 -18.96
C LYS A 96 15.76 -2.60 -18.28
N ILE A 97 15.85 -1.31 -18.46
CA ILE A 97 14.80 -0.39 -18.01
C ILE A 97 13.54 -0.69 -18.82
N VAL A 98 12.47 -0.99 -18.11
CA VAL A 98 11.14 -1.18 -18.73
C VAL A 98 10.56 0.21 -18.97
N LEU A 99 10.34 0.58 -20.23
CA LEU A 99 9.70 1.85 -20.56
C LEU A 99 8.18 1.76 -20.33
N SER A 100 7.65 2.66 -19.52
CA SER A 100 6.22 2.77 -19.24
C SER A 100 5.76 4.22 -19.30
N THR A 101 4.60 4.46 -19.88
CA THR A 101 3.94 5.78 -19.86
C THR A 101 3.55 6.22 -18.45
N PHE A 102 3.44 5.27 -17.52
CA PHE A 102 3.11 5.55 -16.12
C PHE A 102 4.25 6.24 -15.37
N TYR A 103 5.47 6.25 -15.90
CA TYR A 103 6.57 7.03 -15.27
C TYR A 103 6.31 8.54 -15.30
N VAL A 104 5.50 9.04 -16.23
CA VAL A 104 5.14 10.47 -16.26
C VAL A 104 4.30 10.85 -15.02
N PRO A 105 3.18 10.18 -14.68
CA PRO A 105 2.48 10.42 -13.42
C PRO A 105 3.37 10.26 -12.17
N VAL A 106 4.25 9.24 -12.14
CA VAL A 106 5.18 9.03 -11.02
C VAL A 106 6.14 10.21 -10.87
N ALA A 107 6.71 10.69 -11.98
CA ALA A 107 7.59 11.86 -11.97
C ALA A 107 6.84 13.14 -11.55
N LEU A 108 5.59 13.32 -12.00
CA LEU A 108 4.75 14.45 -11.57
C LEU A 108 4.51 14.42 -10.06
N VAL A 109 4.15 13.25 -9.49
CA VAL A 109 4.01 13.11 -8.03
C VAL A 109 5.32 13.43 -7.33
N PHE A 110 6.44 12.85 -7.78
CA PHE A 110 7.74 13.09 -7.16
C PHE A 110 8.10 14.59 -7.14
N VAL A 111 7.98 15.27 -8.27
CA VAL A 111 8.27 16.72 -8.38
C VAL A 111 7.30 17.52 -7.50
N PHE A 112 6.00 17.17 -7.51
CA PHE A 112 5.01 17.83 -6.69
C PHE A 112 5.31 17.70 -5.20
N ILE A 113 5.51 16.45 -4.69
CA ILE A 113 5.79 16.25 -3.27
C ILE A 113 7.12 16.86 -2.84
N LEU A 114 8.12 16.89 -3.74
CA LEU A 114 9.41 17.56 -3.51
C LEU A 114 9.21 19.05 -3.28
N ILE A 115 8.56 19.74 -4.22
CA ILE A 115 8.28 21.18 -4.13
C ILE A 115 7.44 21.46 -2.89
N ASN A 116 6.36 20.71 -2.68
CA ASN A 116 5.41 20.92 -1.59
C ASN A 116 6.04 20.65 -0.20
N THR A 117 7.05 19.76 -0.12
CA THR A 117 7.85 19.55 1.09
C THR A 117 8.70 20.77 1.43
N PHE A 118 9.39 21.36 0.44
CA PHE A 118 10.26 22.51 0.69
C PHE A 118 9.50 23.84 0.85
N THR A 119 8.25 23.91 0.39
CA THR A 119 7.36 25.06 0.62
C THR A 119 6.46 24.88 1.84
N SER A 120 6.59 23.78 2.56
CA SER A 120 5.77 23.45 3.72
C SER A 120 5.98 24.39 4.90
N LEU A 121 4.92 24.61 5.67
CA LEU A 121 4.98 25.34 6.95
C LEU A 121 5.81 24.59 8.01
N ASP A 122 5.89 23.24 7.92
CA ASP A 122 6.81 22.39 8.70
C ASP A 122 7.63 21.48 7.78
N ILE A 123 8.79 21.94 7.34
CA ILE A 123 9.67 21.21 6.43
C ILE A 123 10.12 19.86 7.05
N PHE A 124 10.45 19.81 8.33
CA PHE A 124 10.95 18.58 8.97
C PHE A 124 9.86 17.51 9.11
N GLY A 125 8.64 17.91 9.43
CA GLY A 125 7.49 17.01 9.40
C GLY A 125 7.22 16.46 8.00
N SER A 126 7.25 17.33 7.00
CA SER A 126 7.06 16.95 5.59
C SER A 126 8.16 16.04 5.04
N LEU A 127 9.43 16.21 5.45
CA LEU A 127 10.55 15.36 5.02
C LEU A 127 10.37 13.89 5.40
N ARG A 128 9.73 13.61 6.54
CA ARG A 128 9.40 12.24 6.93
C ARG A 128 8.45 11.59 5.92
N ASP A 129 7.34 12.24 5.63
CA ASP A 129 6.30 11.70 4.75
C ASP A 129 6.77 11.67 3.29
N PHE A 130 7.59 12.65 2.87
CA PHE A 130 8.32 12.64 1.62
C PHE A 130 9.21 11.41 1.47
N SER A 131 10.06 11.13 2.47
CA SER A 131 11.01 10.00 2.42
C SER A 131 10.31 8.66 2.26
N MET A 132 9.14 8.47 2.87
CA MET A 132 8.35 7.25 2.75
C MET A 132 7.69 7.10 1.39
N ASN A 133 7.24 8.20 0.77
CA ASN A 133 6.75 8.17 -0.60
C ASN A 133 7.87 7.86 -1.60
N VAL A 134 9.07 8.43 -1.41
CA VAL A 134 10.24 8.11 -2.24
C VAL A 134 10.64 6.63 -2.09
N ALA A 135 10.56 6.06 -0.89
CA ALA A 135 10.76 4.62 -0.67
C ALA A 135 9.68 3.78 -1.39
N GLY A 136 8.42 4.24 -1.39
CA GLY A 136 7.35 3.63 -2.18
C GLY A 136 7.64 3.65 -3.68
N ILE A 137 8.10 4.78 -4.21
CA ILE A 137 8.54 4.91 -5.62
C ILE A 137 9.73 3.96 -5.90
N ALA A 138 10.66 3.79 -4.95
CA ALA A 138 11.77 2.87 -5.09
C ALA A 138 11.29 1.41 -5.25
N ILE A 139 10.34 0.97 -4.44
CA ILE A 139 9.72 -0.36 -4.56
C ILE A 139 8.89 -0.49 -5.84
N PHE A 140 8.16 0.56 -6.22
CA PHE A 140 7.45 0.60 -7.50
C PHE A 140 8.41 0.32 -8.67
N LEU A 141 9.53 1.01 -8.75
CA LEU A 141 10.55 0.82 -9.80
C LEU A 141 11.15 -0.60 -9.76
N ALA A 142 11.46 -1.11 -8.57
CA ALA A 142 11.99 -2.46 -8.41
C ALA A 142 10.99 -3.54 -8.88
N ILE A 143 9.70 -3.42 -8.54
CA ILE A 143 8.66 -4.35 -8.96
C ILE A 143 8.44 -4.30 -10.48
N VAL A 144 8.30 -3.09 -11.06
CA VAL A 144 8.11 -2.94 -12.52
C VAL A 144 9.29 -3.51 -13.30
N THR A 145 10.51 -3.35 -12.79
CA THR A 145 11.72 -3.92 -13.41
C THR A 145 11.78 -5.45 -13.24
N SER A 146 11.23 -5.98 -12.15
CA SER A 146 11.25 -7.41 -11.82
C SER A 146 10.25 -8.24 -12.61
N ILE A 147 9.06 -7.69 -12.84
CA ILE A 147 7.95 -8.42 -13.46
C ILE A 147 8.07 -8.32 -14.98
N LYS A 148 8.42 -9.43 -15.61
CA LYS A 148 8.51 -9.57 -17.07
C LYS A 148 7.47 -10.51 -17.63
N THR A 149 7.05 -11.48 -16.84
CA THR A 149 6.10 -12.53 -17.22
C THR A 149 4.94 -12.59 -16.23
N LYS A 150 3.86 -13.26 -16.62
CA LYS A 150 2.74 -13.55 -15.72
C LYS A 150 3.15 -14.43 -14.53
N GLU A 151 4.18 -15.26 -14.72
CA GLU A 151 4.76 -16.10 -13.66
C GLU A 151 5.47 -15.24 -12.60
N ASP A 152 6.20 -14.19 -13.02
CA ASP A 152 6.84 -13.25 -12.09
C ASP A 152 5.78 -12.45 -11.32
N TYR A 153 4.73 -11.98 -12.03
CA TYR A 153 3.58 -11.34 -11.40
C TYR A 153 2.95 -12.25 -10.35
N ASN A 154 2.69 -13.51 -10.71
CA ASN A 154 2.09 -14.49 -9.82
C ASN A 154 2.94 -14.72 -8.55
N LYS A 155 4.28 -14.77 -8.67
CA LYS A 155 5.18 -14.92 -7.51
C LYS A 155 5.10 -13.71 -6.58
N ILE A 156 5.13 -12.49 -7.12
CA ILE A 156 5.00 -11.26 -6.32
C ILE A 156 3.64 -11.18 -5.65
N ALA A 157 2.54 -11.41 -6.38
CA ALA A 157 1.20 -11.41 -5.81
C ALA A 157 1.03 -12.51 -4.72
N THR A 158 1.65 -13.70 -4.93
CA THR A 158 1.68 -14.77 -3.92
C THR A 158 2.45 -14.35 -2.67
N SER A 159 3.57 -13.65 -2.80
CA SER A 159 4.32 -13.12 -1.65
C SER A 159 3.49 -12.11 -0.85
N LEU A 160 2.74 -11.24 -1.52
CA LEU A 160 1.80 -10.33 -0.87
C LEU A 160 0.68 -11.09 -0.15
N ALA A 161 0.14 -12.15 -0.77
CA ALA A 161 -0.88 -13.00 -0.14
C ALA A 161 -0.37 -13.70 1.12
N ILE A 162 0.87 -14.21 1.10
CA ILE A 162 1.52 -14.83 2.27
C ILE A 162 1.72 -13.79 3.38
N GLY A 163 2.24 -12.60 3.06
CA GLY A 163 2.39 -11.52 4.02
C GLY A 163 1.05 -11.12 4.65
N ALA A 164 -0.01 -11.02 3.81
CA ALA A 164 -1.36 -10.75 4.27
C ALA A 164 -1.90 -11.82 5.23
N ALA A 165 -1.63 -13.09 4.94
CA ALA A 165 -2.05 -14.19 5.82
C ALA A 165 -1.39 -14.05 7.21
N PHE A 166 -0.09 -13.75 7.29
CA PHE A 166 0.58 -13.53 8.58
C PHE A 166 0.03 -12.31 9.33
N VAL A 167 -0.19 -11.20 8.61
CA VAL A 167 -0.78 -9.98 9.19
C VAL A 167 -2.18 -10.24 9.74
N CYS A 168 -3.01 -10.99 9.01
CA CYS A 168 -4.37 -11.36 9.44
C CYS A 168 -4.35 -12.33 10.62
N LEU A 169 -3.50 -13.36 10.59
CA LEU A 169 -3.33 -14.28 11.71
C LEU A 169 -2.92 -13.53 12.98
N TRP A 170 -1.95 -12.61 12.87
CA TRP A 170 -1.57 -11.77 14.00
C TRP A 170 -2.74 -10.91 14.49
N GLY A 171 -3.52 -10.31 13.57
CA GLY A 171 -4.70 -9.51 13.92
C GLY A 171 -5.76 -10.31 14.66
N ILE A 172 -6.01 -11.57 14.28
CA ILE A 172 -6.95 -12.46 14.96
C ILE A 172 -6.42 -12.87 16.34
N LEU A 173 -5.13 -13.20 16.45
CA LEU A 173 -4.49 -13.51 17.73
C LEU A 173 -4.53 -12.30 18.67
N GLN A 174 -4.21 -11.11 18.16
CA GLN A 174 -4.31 -9.87 18.92
C GLN A 174 -5.74 -9.64 19.42
N PHE A 175 -6.75 -9.79 18.55
CA PHE A 175 -8.15 -9.65 18.92
C PHE A 175 -8.55 -10.61 20.03
N LYS A 176 -8.12 -11.88 19.94
CA LYS A 176 -8.51 -12.93 20.90
C LYS A 176 -7.80 -12.82 22.25
N PHE A 177 -6.49 -12.51 22.24
CA PHE A 177 -5.66 -12.62 23.44
C PHE A 177 -5.26 -11.28 24.06
N PHE A 178 -5.23 -10.20 23.26
CA PHE A 178 -4.74 -8.88 23.67
C PHE A 178 -5.78 -7.78 23.45
N GLY A 179 -7.02 -8.16 23.15
CA GLY A 179 -8.09 -7.26 22.77
C GLY A 179 -8.51 -6.33 23.91
N THR A 180 -7.74 -5.28 24.12
CA THR A 180 -8.18 -4.11 24.88
C THR A 180 -8.59 -3.03 23.88
N VAL A 181 -9.84 -2.57 24.01
CA VAL A 181 -10.30 -1.42 23.24
C VAL A 181 -9.62 -0.17 23.81
N GLN A 182 -8.85 0.54 22.98
CA GLN A 182 -8.57 1.92 23.31
C GLN A 182 -9.90 2.67 23.27
N ARG A 183 -10.27 3.34 24.37
CA ARG A 183 -11.55 4.06 24.51
C ARG A 183 -11.81 5.05 23.37
N GLU A 184 -10.76 5.55 22.75
CA GLU A 184 -10.78 6.45 21.59
C GLU A 184 -11.35 5.84 20.31
N TRP A 185 -11.43 4.49 20.20
CA TRP A 185 -11.90 3.79 19.00
C TRP A 185 -13.33 3.26 19.11
N VAL A 186 -13.95 3.46 20.25
CA VAL A 186 -15.29 2.96 20.54
C VAL A 186 -16.19 4.13 20.92
N ASP A 187 -17.25 4.26 20.17
CA ASP A 187 -18.34 5.18 20.48
C ASP A 187 -19.16 4.56 21.62
N ALA A 188 -19.02 5.11 22.82
CA ALA A 188 -19.66 4.56 24.02
C ALA A 188 -21.19 4.51 23.90
N ASP A 189 -21.78 5.42 23.13
CA ASP A 189 -23.23 5.55 22.99
C ASP A 189 -23.86 4.58 21.98
N VAL A 190 -23.07 4.09 21.01
CA VAL A 190 -23.57 3.27 19.89
C VAL A 190 -23.05 1.83 19.95
N SER A 191 -21.99 1.54 20.68
CA SER A 191 -21.28 0.26 20.61
C SER A 191 -20.91 -0.33 21.98
N SER A 192 -21.80 -0.25 22.97
CA SER A 192 -21.62 -0.92 24.27
C SER A 192 -21.36 -2.44 24.15
N GLN A 193 -21.60 -3.03 22.97
CA GLN A 193 -21.38 -4.44 22.67
C GLN A 193 -20.01 -4.75 22.06
N ILE A 194 -19.19 -3.73 21.66
CA ILE A 194 -17.89 -3.97 21.05
C ILE A 194 -16.82 -3.86 22.13
N SER A 195 -16.35 -4.99 22.63
CA SER A 195 -15.31 -5.06 23.67
C SER A 195 -13.87 -4.99 23.11
N ALA A 196 -13.69 -5.32 21.84
CA ALA A 196 -12.38 -5.32 21.18
C ALA A 196 -12.52 -5.07 19.67
N ARG A 197 -11.45 -4.59 19.03
CA ARG A 197 -11.33 -4.45 17.57
C ARG A 197 -9.97 -4.98 17.12
N ALA A 198 -9.93 -5.72 15.99
CA ALA A 198 -8.66 -6.15 15.41
C ALA A 198 -7.95 -4.96 14.73
N TYR A 199 -6.68 -4.76 15.05
CA TYR A 199 -5.82 -3.72 14.45
C TYR A 199 -4.49 -4.26 13.93
N SER A 200 -4.12 -5.49 14.30
CA SER A 200 -2.90 -6.16 13.87
C SER A 200 -1.63 -5.31 14.13
N VAL A 201 -0.74 -5.22 13.15
CA VAL A 201 0.50 -4.43 13.20
C VAL A 201 0.29 -2.94 12.93
N PHE A 202 -0.92 -2.52 12.57
CA PHE A 202 -1.21 -1.13 12.19
C PHE A 202 -1.61 -0.24 13.36
N MET A 203 -1.87 -0.81 14.53
CA MET A 203 -2.31 -0.10 15.75
C MET A 203 -3.59 0.74 15.57
N ASN A 204 -4.31 0.55 14.45
CA ASN A 204 -5.59 1.19 14.13
C ASN A 204 -6.45 0.24 13.29
N PRO A 205 -7.70 -0.06 13.71
CA PRO A 205 -8.59 -0.98 12.99
C PRO A 205 -8.97 -0.52 11.59
N ASN A 206 -9.11 0.78 11.34
CA ASN A 206 -9.46 1.30 10.02
C ASN A 206 -8.27 1.16 9.05
N VAL A 207 -7.04 1.42 9.51
CA VAL A 207 -5.81 1.21 8.74
C VAL A 207 -5.60 -0.27 8.42
N PHE A 208 -5.91 -1.17 9.38
CA PHE A 208 -5.88 -2.61 9.09
C PHE A 208 -6.92 -2.98 8.01
N ALA A 209 -8.11 -2.37 8.06
CA ALA A 209 -9.11 -2.55 7.01
C ALA A 209 -8.64 -2.05 5.64
N GLU A 210 -7.89 -0.93 5.55
CA GLU A 210 -7.27 -0.41 4.30
C GLU A 210 -6.34 -1.45 3.66
N TYR A 211 -5.48 -2.04 4.48
CA TYR A 211 -4.58 -3.11 4.04
C TYR A 211 -5.35 -4.30 3.46
N ILE A 212 -6.42 -4.72 4.14
CA ILE A 212 -7.28 -5.81 3.69
C ILE A 212 -8.01 -5.45 2.39
N VAL A 213 -8.53 -4.22 2.28
CA VAL A 213 -9.19 -3.71 1.06
C VAL A 213 -8.27 -3.79 -0.14
N LEU A 214 -7.00 -3.37 0.01
CA LEU A 214 -6.00 -3.40 -1.07
C LEU A 214 -5.67 -4.83 -1.52
N LEU A 215 -5.59 -5.78 -0.58
CA LEU A 215 -5.08 -7.13 -0.89
C LEU A 215 -6.16 -8.15 -1.23
N THR A 216 -7.38 -8.00 -0.70
CA THR A 216 -8.45 -8.99 -0.94
C THR A 216 -8.71 -9.24 -2.43
N PRO A 217 -8.87 -8.22 -3.30
CA PRO A 217 -9.11 -8.47 -4.73
C PRO A 217 -7.91 -9.11 -5.44
N ILE A 218 -6.68 -8.80 -5.01
CA ILE A 218 -5.44 -9.39 -5.54
C ILE A 218 -5.40 -10.88 -5.20
N VAL A 219 -5.70 -11.27 -3.96
CA VAL A 219 -5.74 -12.68 -3.53
C VAL A 219 -6.88 -13.43 -4.22
N VAL A 220 -8.05 -12.81 -4.38
CA VAL A 220 -9.17 -13.39 -5.16
C VAL A 220 -8.75 -13.60 -6.62
N SER A 221 -7.98 -12.69 -7.21
CA SER A 221 -7.49 -12.88 -8.58
C SER A 221 -6.53 -14.08 -8.70
N LEU A 222 -5.71 -14.34 -7.68
CA LEU A 222 -4.86 -15.54 -7.62
C LEU A 222 -5.71 -16.83 -7.55
N PHE A 223 -6.73 -16.86 -6.68
CA PHE A 223 -7.68 -17.98 -6.62
C PHE A 223 -8.30 -18.26 -8.00
N TRP A 224 -8.70 -17.22 -8.71
CA TRP A 224 -9.39 -17.36 -10.00
C TRP A 224 -8.44 -17.75 -11.13
N ALA A 225 -7.20 -17.27 -11.11
CA ALA A 225 -6.19 -17.53 -12.13
C ALA A 225 -5.63 -18.96 -12.11
N HIS A 226 -5.58 -19.60 -10.94
CA HIS A 226 -5.02 -20.94 -10.81
C HIS A 226 -6.02 -22.03 -11.22
N LYS A 227 -5.51 -23.09 -11.87
CA LYS A 227 -6.28 -24.33 -12.17
C LYS A 227 -6.04 -25.41 -11.14
N ASP A 228 -4.89 -25.39 -10.45
CA ASP A 228 -4.50 -26.32 -9.41
C ASP A 228 -5.43 -26.24 -8.21
N GLY A 229 -6.04 -27.36 -7.81
CA GLY A 229 -7.03 -27.42 -6.72
C GLY A 229 -6.44 -27.06 -5.37
N PHE A 230 -5.21 -27.50 -5.07
CA PHE A 230 -4.55 -27.15 -3.81
C PHE A 230 -4.23 -25.67 -3.70
N LYS A 231 -3.71 -25.06 -4.76
CA LYS A 231 -3.46 -23.60 -4.77
C LYS A 231 -4.76 -22.81 -4.63
N LYS A 232 -5.82 -23.23 -5.32
CA LYS A 232 -7.16 -22.63 -5.13
C LYS A 232 -7.62 -22.69 -3.69
N PHE A 233 -7.49 -23.84 -3.05
CA PHE A 233 -7.87 -24.03 -1.65
C PHE A 233 -7.06 -23.09 -0.73
N VAL A 234 -5.74 -22.97 -0.94
CA VAL A 234 -4.88 -22.04 -0.18
C VAL A 234 -5.33 -20.59 -0.34
N PHE A 235 -5.55 -20.11 -1.58
CA PHE A 235 -5.97 -18.73 -1.82
C PHE A 235 -7.39 -18.44 -1.34
N LEU A 236 -8.28 -19.43 -1.40
CA LEU A 236 -9.62 -19.34 -0.79
C LEU A 236 -9.51 -19.20 0.73
N GLY A 237 -8.64 -19.99 1.37
CA GLY A 237 -8.37 -19.91 2.81
C GLY A 237 -7.81 -18.53 3.20
N ILE A 238 -6.84 -17.99 2.43
CA ILE A 238 -6.31 -16.64 2.67
C ILE A 238 -7.40 -15.57 2.48
N THR A 239 -8.25 -15.71 1.45
CA THR A 239 -9.39 -14.81 1.24
C THR A 239 -10.35 -14.85 2.43
N GLY A 240 -10.69 -16.05 2.92
CA GLY A 240 -11.51 -16.21 4.13
C GLY A 240 -10.89 -15.56 5.37
N LEU A 241 -9.57 -15.69 5.52
CA LEU A 241 -8.81 -15.07 6.61
C LEU A 241 -8.83 -13.53 6.53
N LEU A 242 -8.68 -12.96 5.33
CA LEU A 242 -8.81 -11.52 5.08
C LEU A 242 -10.20 -11.01 5.44
N LEU A 243 -11.26 -11.70 4.97
CA LEU A 243 -12.65 -11.31 5.24
C LEU A 243 -13.00 -11.45 6.72
N LEU A 244 -12.56 -12.52 7.39
CA LEU A 244 -12.74 -12.68 8.82
C LEU A 244 -12.06 -11.55 9.59
N SER A 245 -10.81 -11.25 9.26
CA SER A 245 -10.06 -10.15 9.87
C SER A 245 -10.76 -8.81 9.66
N LEU A 246 -11.29 -8.56 8.45
CA LEU A 246 -12.06 -7.34 8.14
C LEU A 246 -13.28 -7.20 9.06
N LEU A 247 -14.05 -8.26 9.23
CA LEU A 247 -15.22 -8.26 10.14
C LEU A 247 -14.80 -7.94 11.58
N LEU A 248 -13.68 -8.49 12.05
CA LEU A 248 -13.14 -8.24 13.40
C LEU A 248 -12.55 -6.81 13.56
N THR A 249 -12.30 -6.09 12.49
CA THR A 249 -11.97 -4.64 12.58
C THR A 249 -13.17 -3.78 12.94
N PHE A 250 -14.39 -4.24 12.70
CA PHE A 250 -15.63 -3.44 12.78
C PHE A 250 -15.57 -2.14 11.95
N SER A 251 -14.76 -2.09 10.89
CA SER A 251 -14.63 -0.92 10.01
C SER A 251 -15.75 -0.88 8.97
N ARG A 252 -16.72 0.03 9.14
CA ARG A 252 -17.81 0.24 8.18
C ARG A 252 -17.31 0.60 6.79
N GLY A 253 -16.34 1.53 6.74
CA GLY A 253 -15.71 1.94 5.48
C GLY A 253 -15.01 0.75 4.79
N GLY A 254 -14.29 -0.09 5.54
CA GLY A 254 -13.61 -1.27 5.01
C GLY A 254 -14.58 -2.30 4.42
N ILE A 255 -15.70 -2.59 5.12
CA ILE A 255 -16.72 -3.53 4.63
C ILE A 255 -17.35 -3.02 3.32
N MET A 256 -17.73 -1.73 3.27
CA MET A 256 -18.27 -1.14 2.04
C MET A 256 -17.25 -1.20 0.89
N SER A 257 -16.00 -0.90 1.17
CA SER A 257 -14.92 -0.87 0.18
C SER A 257 -14.64 -2.23 -0.42
N VAL A 258 -14.61 -3.30 0.39
CA VAL A 258 -14.48 -4.68 -0.10
C VAL A 258 -15.72 -5.09 -0.89
N GLY A 259 -16.92 -4.65 -0.49
CA GLY A 259 -18.14 -4.85 -1.27
C GLY A 259 -18.04 -4.25 -2.68
N VAL A 260 -17.60 -2.98 -2.79
CA VAL A 260 -17.37 -2.33 -4.10
C VAL A 260 -16.26 -3.04 -4.87
N SER A 261 -15.15 -3.43 -4.23
CA SER A 261 -14.10 -4.22 -4.86
C SER A 261 -14.62 -5.51 -5.46
N ALA A 262 -15.46 -6.24 -4.73
CA ALA A 262 -16.07 -7.49 -5.21
C ALA A 262 -16.96 -7.24 -6.43
N LEU A 263 -17.80 -6.20 -6.40
CA LEU A 263 -18.66 -5.84 -7.53
C LEU A 263 -17.83 -5.46 -8.77
N VAL A 264 -16.77 -4.66 -8.62
CA VAL A 264 -15.87 -4.30 -9.72
C VAL A 264 -15.16 -5.53 -10.27
N PHE A 265 -14.63 -6.40 -9.41
CA PHE A 265 -13.98 -7.64 -9.84
C PHE A 265 -14.94 -8.53 -10.65
N LEU A 266 -16.15 -8.78 -10.14
CA LEU A 266 -17.14 -9.61 -10.80
C LEU A 266 -17.62 -8.97 -12.12
N PHE A 267 -17.82 -7.66 -12.16
CA PHE A 267 -18.27 -6.95 -13.36
C PHE A 267 -17.31 -7.15 -14.55
N PHE A 268 -16.01 -7.11 -14.31
CA PHE A 268 -15.02 -7.26 -15.38
C PHE A 268 -14.59 -8.71 -15.62
N ASN A 269 -14.66 -9.59 -14.59
CA ASN A 269 -14.20 -10.97 -14.69
C ASN A 269 -15.33 -11.96 -14.99
N TYR A 270 -16.49 -11.87 -14.27
CA TYR A 270 -17.62 -12.78 -14.49
C TYR A 270 -18.95 -12.19 -14.01
N ARG A 271 -19.57 -11.37 -14.86
CA ARG A 271 -20.81 -10.61 -14.57
C ARG A 271 -21.99 -11.44 -14.03
N PRO A 272 -22.26 -12.66 -14.52
CA PRO A 272 -23.41 -13.42 -14.02
C PRO A 272 -23.40 -13.65 -12.51
N LEU A 273 -22.23 -13.72 -11.89
CA LEU A 273 -22.14 -13.89 -10.44
C LEU A 273 -22.60 -12.67 -9.62
N ILE A 274 -22.73 -11.49 -10.21
CA ILE A 274 -23.27 -10.31 -9.51
C ILE A 274 -24.69 -10.57 -9.04
N ALA A 275 -25.51 -11.23 -9.88
CA ALA A 275 -26.88 -11.58 -9.56
C ALA A 275 -27.00 -12.52 -8.35
N LEU A 276 -25.96 -13.31 -8.10
CA LEU A 276 -25.89 -14.20 -6.92
C LEU A 276 -25.21 -13.54 -5.71
N ALA A 277 -24.21 -12.68 -5.94
CA ALA A 277 -23.42 -12.09 -4.87
C ALA A 277 -24.26 -11.24 -3.92
N ILE A 278 -25.21 -10.45 -4.41
CA ILE A 278 -26.07 -9.61 -3.60
C ILE A 278 -27.02 -10.45 -2.72
N PRO A 279 -27.80 -11.41 -3.25
CA PRO A 279 -28.61 -12.30 -2.40
C PRO A 279 -27.79 -13.10 -1.38
N PHE A 280 -26.61 -13.60 -1.78
CA PHE A 280 -25.72 -14.32 -0.86
C PHE A 280 -25.21 -13.43 0.27
N ALA A 281 -24.85 -12.18 -0.03
CA ALA A 281 -24.43 -11.22 1.00
C ALA A 281 -25.57 -10.93 2.00
N LEU A 282 -26.78 -10.72 1.51
CA LEU A 282 -27.97 -10.48 2.33
C LEU A 282 -28.33 -11.71 3.19
N LEU A 283 -28.31 -12.90 2.61
CA LEU A 283 -28.53 -14.15 3.36
C LEU A 283 -27.42 -14.38 4.39
N GLY A 284 -26.16 -14.13 4.01
CA GLY A 284 -25.00 -14.28 4.88
C GLY A 284 -25.07 -13.41 6.14
N MET A 285 -25.72 -12.24 6.07
CA MET A 285 -25.93 -11.38 7.25
C MET A 285 -26.67 -12.08 8.39
N ASN A 286 -27.55 -13.04 8.11
CA ASN A 286 -28.28 -13.78 9.13
C ASN A 286 -27.40 -14.73 9.95
N PHE A 287 -26.25 -15.11 9.42
CA PHE A 287 -25.28 -15.98 10.09
C PHE A 287 -24.19 -15.21 10.85
N LEU A 288 -24.17 -13.87 10.73
CA LEU A 288 -23.21 -13.03 11.46
C LEU A 288 -23.63 -12.83 12.92
N PRO A 289 -22.68 -12.77 13.86
CA PRO A 289 -22.94 -12.31 15.22
C PRO A 289 -23.68 -10.97 15.23
N GLU A 290 -24.57 -10.80 16.21
CA GLU A 290 -25.41 -9.61 16.31
C GLU A 290 -24.61 -8.30 16.31
N SER A 291 -23.48 -8.25 17.01
CA SER A 291 -22.59 -7.08 17.06
C SER A 291 -22.07 -6.68 15.66
N ILE A 292 -21.68 -7.65 14.82
CA ILE A 292 -21.21 -7.40 13.45
C ILE A 292 -22.38 -6.96 12.57
N ARG A 293 -23.52 -7.66 12.66
CA ARG A 293 -24.73 -7.32 11.90
C ARG A 293 -25.21 -5.90 12.21
N ASN A 294 -25.30 -5.54 13.50
CA ASN A 294 -25.70 -4.20 13.93
C ASN A 294 -24.70 -3.14 13.42
N ARG A 295 -23.40 -3.47 13.39
CA ARG A 295 -22.38 -2.57 12.85
C ARG A 295 -22.52 -2.35 11.34
N ILE A 296 -22.87 -3.39 10.58
CA ILE A 296 -23.15 -3.25 9.13
C ILE A 296 -24.43 -2.42 8.92
N MET A 297 -25.49 -2.69 9.67
CA MET A 297 -26.76 -1.95 9.58
C MET A 297 -26.58 -0.45 9.96
N SER A 298 -25.62 -0.14 10.83
CA SER A 298 -25.31 1.26 11.20
C SER A 298 -24.58 2.06 10.13
N ILE A 299 -24.22 1.48 8.98
CA ILE A 299 -23.57 2.20 7.86
C ILE A 299 -24.44 3.38 7.38
N THR A 300 -25.77 3.22 7.38
CA THR A 300 -26.72 4.25 6.94
C THR A 300 -27.12 5.23 8.05
N ASN A 301 -26.64 5.05 9.28
CA ASN A 301 -26.99 5.93 10.40
C ASN A 301 -26.12 7.19 10.40
N VAL A 302 -26.67 8.30 9.89
CA VAL A 302 -25.99 9.59 9.83
C VAL A 302 -25.87 10.28 11.20
N LYS A 303 -26.68 9.87 12.18
CA LYS A 303 -26.71 10.47 13.54
C LYS A 303 -25.65 9.92 14.49
N ASP A 304 -24.83 8.98 14.02
CA ASP A 304 -23.69 8.42 14.78
C ASP A 304 -22.69 9.53 15.14
N SER A 305 -22.23 9.58 16.38
CA SER A 305 -21.29 10.60 16.89
C SER A 305 -19.98 10.63 16.09
N SER A 306 -19.47 9.48 15.67
CA SER A 306 -18.29 9.36 14.80
C SER A 306 -18.51 10.02 13.43
N THR A 307 -19.71 9.89 12.86
CA THR A 307 -20.06 10.52 11.58
C THR A 307 -20.20 12.05 11.74
N SER A 308 -20.87 12.50 12.80
CA SER A 308 -21.02 13.93 13.12
C SER A 308 -19.67 14.60 13.38
N TYR A 309 -18.75 13.89 14.07
CA TYR A 309 -17.38 14.34 14.30
C TYR A 309 -16.63 14.56 12.98
N ARG A 310 -16.72 13.60 12.03
CA ARG A 310 -16.10 13.73 10.70
C ARG A 310 -16.66 14.90 9.91
N PHE A 311 -17.98 15.13 9.93
CA PHE A 311 -18.56 16.29 9.24
C PHE A 311 -18.01 17.61 9.76
N LYS A 312 -17.78 17.73 11.07
CA LYS A 312 -17.15 18.92 11.65
C LYS A 312 -15.70 19.08 11.18
N ILE A 313 -14.91 17.98 11.16
CA ILE A 313 -13.53 17.99 10.62
C ILE A 313 -13.55 18.42 9.15
N TRP A 314 -14.45 17.86 8.33
CA TRP A 314 -14.55 18.18 6.91
C TRP A 314 -14.92 19.65 6.66
N SER A 315 -15.80 20.23 7.51
CA SER A 315 -16.13 21.65 7.43
C SER A 315 -14.90 22.52 7.64
N ILE A 316 -14.15 22.28 8.70
CA ILE A 316 -12.93 23.03 9.03
C ILE A 316 -11.84 22.78 7.97
N THR A 317 -11.66 21.54 7.51
CA THR A 317 -10.69 21.22 6.45
C THR A 317 -11.01 21.98 5.15
N LYS A 318 -12.30 22.17 4.81
CA LYS A 318 -12.71 23.01 3.67
C LYS A 318 -12.31 24.47 3.85
N ASP A 319 -12.35 24.97 5.06
CA ASP A 319 -11.91 26.35 5.32
C ASP A 319 -10.38 26.46 5.18
N VAL A 320 -9.62 25.47 5.68
CA VAL A 320 -8.16 25.38 5.41
C VAL A 320 -7.87 25.37 3.90
N VAL A 321 -8.61 24.57 3.11
CA VAL A 321 -8.45 24.53 1.64
C VAL A 321 -8.76 25.87 0.98
N LYS A 322 -9.78 26.59 1.44
CA LYS A 322 -10.12 27.93 0.92
C LYS A 322 -9.03 28.96 1.16
N ASP A 323 -8.37 28.88 2.31
CA ASP A 323 -7.31 29.81 2.69
C ASP A 323 -5.96 29.47 2.02
N HIS A 324 -5.76 28.18 1.64
CA HIS A 324 -4.56 27.67 0.99
C HIS A 324 -4.84 26.94 -0.34
N PRO A 325 -5.49 27.59 -1.34
CA PRO A 325 -6.08 26.87 -2.48
C PRO A 325 -5.06 26.35 -3.49
N GLN A 326 -3.88 26.98 -3.65
CA GLN A 326 -2.96 26.66 -4.74
C GLN A 326 -2.03 25.48 -4.39
N VAL A 327 -1.29 25.59 -3.30
CA VAL A 327 -0.25 24.63 -2.89
C VAL A 327 -0.52 23.99 -1.53
N GLY A 328 -1.64 24.32 -0.88
CA GLY A 328 -1.99 23.82 0.43
C GLY A 328 -1.06 24.32 1.55
N VAL A 329 -1.07 23.61 2.67
CA VAL A 329 -0.30 23.96 3.89
C VAL A 329 1.08 23.27 3.94
N GLY A 330 1.37 22.39 3.01
CA GLY A 330 2.60 21.59 2.95
C GLY A 330 2.30 20.10 3.01
N PHE A 331 3.24 19.33 2.47
CA PHE A 331 3.10 17.89 2.30
C PHE A 331 3.18 17.15 3.64
N GLY A 332 2.20 16.24 3.87
CA GLY A 332 2.15 15.36 5.01
C GLY A 332 1.25 15.85 6.15
N HIS A 333 0.99 14.93 7.08
CA HIS A 333 -0.02 15.13 8.12
C HIS A 333 0.34 16.21 9.16
N LYS A 334 1.63 16.46 9.44
CA LYS A 334 2.04 17.36 10.50
C LYS A 334 1.76 18.83 10.18
N PRO A 335 2.11 19.38 8.99
CA PRO A 335 1.71 20.73 8.60
C PRO A 335 0.18 20.91 8.62
N PHE A 336 -0.57 19.91 8.15
CA PHE A 336 -2.03 19.94 8.19
C PHE A 336 -2.55 20.03 9.62
N LYS A 337 -2.05 19.16 10.53
CA LYS A 337 -2.47 19.15 11.93
C LYS A 337 -2.21 20.50 12.59
N GLU A 338 -1.00 21.05 12.47
CA GLU A 338 -0.62 22.33 13.07
C GLU A 338 -1.50 23.48 12.53
N THR A 339 -1.77 23.50 11.22
CA THR A 339 -2.68 24.49 10.63
C THR A 339 -4.10 24.29 11.10
N PHE A 340 -4.64 23.08 11.12
CA PHE A 340 -5.99 22.77 11.58
C PHE A 340 -6.22 23.24 13.02
N GLU A 341 -5.24 23.07 13.90
CA GLU A 341 -5.31 23.50 15.31
C GLU A 341 -5.39 25.04 15.46
N THR A 342 -5.02 25.83 14.43
CA THR A 342 -5.24 27.29 14.43
C THR A 342 -6.70 27.66 14.24
N TYR A 343 -7.50 26.83 13.55
CA TYR A 343 -8.93 27.03 13.36
C TYR A 343 -9.75 26.55 14.56
N ILE A 344 -9.32 25.46 15.22
CA ILE A 344 -10.02 24.91 16.39
C ILE A 344 -9.07 24.15 17.33
N ARG A 345 -8.72 24.75 18.46
CA ARG A 345 -7.81 24.13 19.47
C ARG A 345 -8.45 23.03 20.29
N SER A 346 -9.78 23.03 20.43
CA SER A 346 -10.51 22.07 21.27
C SER A 346 -10.71 20.70 20.60
N MET A 347 -10.24 20.51 19.36
CA MET A 347 -10.46 19.32 18.56
C MET A 347 -9.13 18.81 17.99
N PRO A 348 -8.32 18.11 18.80
CA PRO A 348 -7.06 17.56 18.32
C PRO A 348 -7.35 16.47 17.28
N ILE A 349 -6.78 16.62 16.09
CA ILE A 349 -6.88 15.63 15.01
C ILE A 349 -5.49 15.31 14.47
N PHE A 350 -5.37 14.18 13.79
CA PHE A 350 -4.16 13.83 13.04
C PHE A 350 -4.32 14.01 11.53
N HIS A 351 -5.52 13.79 11.00
CA HIS A 351 -5.85 13.86 9.58
C HIS A 351 -7.36 14.12 9.36
N ALA A 352 -7.74 14.42 8.13
CA ALA A 352 -9.12 14.82 7.80
C ALA A 352 -10.14 13.67 7.77
N HIS A 353 -9.77 12.40 7.97
CA HIS A 353 -10.64 11.23 7.74
C HIS A 353 -11.35 11.27 6.38
N ASN A 354 -10.70 11.81 5.38
CA ASN A 354 -11.12 11.86 3.99
C ASN A 354 -9.89 12.20 3.13
N THR A 355 -9.42 11.26 2.36
CA THR A 355 -8.20 11.41 1.55
C THR A 355 -8.30 12.58 0.58
N TYR A 356 -9.46 12.79 -0.02
CA TYR A 356 -9.64 13.84 -1.03
C TYR A 356 -9.50 15.24 -0.42
N LEU A 357 -10.10 15.44 0.76
CA LEU A 357 -9.95 16.68 1.51
C LEU A 357 -8.53 16.83 2.07
N GLN A 358 -7.92 15.73 2.53
CA GLN A 358 -6.55 15.75 3.04
C GLN A 358 -5.57 16.18 1.94
N VAL A 359 -5.63 15.57 0.76
CA VAL A 359 -4.77 15.93 -0.37
C VAL A 359 -4.96 17.39 -0.80
N MET A 360 -6.22 17.89 -0.77
CA MET A 360 -6.49 19.30 -1.06
C MET A 360 -5.95 20.24 0.02
N ALA A 361 -6.02 19.85 1.29
CA ALA A 361 -5.50 20.69 2.37
C ALA A 361 -3.96 20.73 2.35
N GLU A 362 -3.30 19.57 2.13
CA GLU A 362 -1.84 19.48 2.09
C GLU A 362 -1.24 20.11 0.84
N GLY A 363 -1.83 19.87 -0.33
CA GLY A 363 -1.26 20.22 -1.62
C GLY A 363 -2.06 21.21 -2.47
N GLY A 364 -3.15 21.73 -1.94
CA GLY A 364 -4.07 22.59 -2.68
C GLY A 364 -4.69 21.89 -3.89
N TYR A 365 -5.22 22.66 -4.82
CA TYR A 365 -5.75 22.13 -6.08
C TYR A 365 -4.67 21.48 -6.95
N THR A 366 -3.42 21.94 -6.89
CA THR A 366 -2.31 21.34 -7.65
C THR A 366 -2.00 19.93 -7.17
N GLY A 367 -1.98 19.70 -5.86
CA GLY A 367 -1.85 18.36 -5.26
C GLY A 367 -3.00 17.44 -5.63
N PHE A 368 -4.22 17.96 -5.56
CA PHE A 368 -5.41 17.19 -5.91
C PHE A 368 -5.44 16.78 -7.39
N ILE A 369 -5.09 17.69 -8.31
CA ILE A 369 -4.97 17.38 -9.73
C ILE A 369 -3.89 16.32 -9.96
N THR A 370 -2.73 16.44 -9.30
CA THR A 370 -1.65 15.46 -9.41
C THR A 370 -2.11 14.07 -8.92
N PHE A 371 -2.82 14.00 -7.81
CA PHE A 371 -3.44 12.78 -7.30
C PHE A 371 -4.44 12.19 -8.31
N LEU A 372 -5.33 13.01 -8.86
CA LEU A 372 -6.31 12.57 -9.87
C LEU A 372 -5.64 12.03 -11.13
N VAL A 373 -4.55 12.64 -11.60
CA VAL A 373 -3.79 12.14 -12.76
C VAL A 373 -3.29 10.72 -12.50
N VAL A 374 -2.69 10.44 -11.34
CA VAL A 374 -2.23 9.09 -10.99
C VAL A 374 -3.40 8.10 -10.96
N VAL A 375 -4.49 8.46 -10.30
CA VAL A 375 -5.69 7.60 -10.19
C VAL A 375 -6.27 7.31 -11.58
N VAL A 376 -6.52 8.34 -12.38
CA VAL A 376 -7.13 8.17 -13.71
C VAL A 376 -6.22 7.36 -14.64
N VAL A 377 -4.91 7.66 -14.68
CA VAL A 377 -3.99 6.92 -15.54
C VAL A 377 -3.89 5.46 -15.10
N SER A 378 -3.85 5.17 -13.79
CA SER A 378 -3.81 3.78 -13.30
C SER A 378 -5.09 2.99 -13.63
N ILE A 379 -6.26 3.61 -13.51
CA ILE A 379 -7.54 3.01 -13.90
C ILE A 379 -7.57 2.75 -15.39
N VAL A 380 -7.27 3.77 -16.20
CA VAL A 380 -7.34 3.67 -17.67
C VAL A 380 -6.37 2.62 -18.22
N GLN A 381 -5.12 2.59 -17.71
CA GLN A 381 -4.17 1.57 -18.17
C GLN A 381 -4.60 0.16 -17.78
N THR A 382 -5.14 -0.04 -16.58
CA THR A 382 -5.62 -1.35 -16.11
C THR A 382 -6.84 -1.81 -16.91
N ILE A 383 -7.78 -0.90 -17.20
CA ILE A 383 -8.94 -1.19 -18.06
C ILE A 383 -8.49 -1.55 -19.49
N ARG A 384 -7.50 -0.85 -20.05
CA ARG A 384 -6.94 -1.20 -21.36
C ARG A 384 -6.35 -2.61 -21.38
N VAL A 385 -5.66 -3.04 -20.30
CA VAL A 385 -5.19 -4.43 -20.20
C VAL A 385 -6.36 -5.41 -20.21
N ILE A 386 -7.42 -5.15 -19.43
CA ILE A 386 -8.60 -6.04 -19.35
C ILE A 386 -9.24 -6.28 -20.73
N TYR A 387 -9.31 -5.23 -21.57
CA TYR A 387 -9.97 -5.33 -22.88
C TYR A 387 -9.05 -5.79 -24.01
N ASN A 388 -7.74 -5.50 -23.93
CA ASN A 388 -6.82 -5.76 -25.03
C ASN A 388 -6.08 -7.09 -24.90
N THR A 389 -5.91 -7.64 -23.67
CA THR A 389 -5.20 -8.91 -23.50
C THR A 389 -6.05 -10.11 -23.93
N LYS A 390 -5.42 -11.03 -24.66
CA LYS A 390 -6.02 -12.34 -25.00
C LYS A 390 -5.83 -13.37 -23.90
N ASN A 391 -4.91 -13.12 -22.97
CA ASN A 391 -4.59 -14.04 -21.88
C ASN A 391 -5.56 -13.87 -20.71
N THR A 392 -6.37 -14.91 -20.46
CA THR A 392 -7.38 -14.90 -19.38
C THR A 392 -6.78 -14.70 -17.98
N ILE A 393 -5.57 -15.23 -17.73
CA ILE A 393 -4.89 -15.07 -16.43
C ILE A 393 -4.49 -13.61 -16.22
N VAL A 394 -3.88 -12.98 -17.24
CA VAL A 394 -3.48 -11.56 -17.19
C VAL A 394 -4.73 -10.67 -17.03
N LYS A 395 -5.82 -10.98 -17.73
CA LYS A 395 -7.10 -10.30 -17.55
C LYS A 395 -7.60 -10.41 -16.10
N THR A 396 -7.58 -11.60 -15.53
CA THR A 396 -8.01 -11.83 -14.14
C THR A 396 -7.17 -11.04 -13.14
N PHE A 397 -5.84 -11.00 -13.33
CA PHE A 397 -4.96 -10.18 -12.50
C PHE A 397 -5.28 -8.69 -12.62
N ALA A 398 -5.54 -8.20 -13.83
CA ALA A 398 -5.93 -6.81 -14.05
C ALA A 398 -7.29 -6.48 -13.40
N CYS A 399 -8.25 -7.40 -13.41
CA CYS A 399 -9.50 -7.25 -12.66
C CYS A 399 -9.26 -7.13 -11.15
N GLY A 400 -8.34 -7.93 -10.59
CA GLY A 400 -7.94 -7.85 -9.19
C GLY A 400 -7.32 -6.50 -8.81
N VAL A 401 -6.41 -5.99 -9.64
CA VAL A 401 -5.79 -4.67 -9.42
C VAL A 401 -6.81 -3.54 -9.55
N LEU A 402 -7.68 -3.57 -10.58
CA LEU A 402 -8.71 -2.55 -10.75
C LEU A 402 -9.69 -2.53 -9.57
N ALA A 403 -10.07 -3.70 -9.08
CA ALA A 403 -10.94 -3.84 -7.91
C ALA A 403 -10.25 -3.34 -6.62
N SER A 404 -8.94 -3.56 -6.47
CA SER A 404 -8.14 -3.02 -5.38
C SER A 404 -8.13 -1.49 -5.39
N ILE A 405 -7.86 -0.88 -6.55
CA ILE A 405 -7.89 0.58 -6.74
C ILE A 405 -9.28 1.14 -6.44
N ALA A 406 -10.34 0.54 -6.97
CA ALA A 406 -11.71 0.99 -6.73
C ALA A 406 -12.08 0.93 -5.23
N GLY A 407 -11.74 -0.17 -4.55
CA GLY A 407 -12.02 -0.33 -3.13
C GLY A 407 -11.30 0.68 -2.25
N ILE A 408 -10.01 0.91 -2.50
CA ILE A 408 -9.26 1.86 -1.67
C ILE A 408 -9.70 3.31 -1.91
N LEU A 409 -10.13 3.66 -3.12
CA LEU A 409 -10.71 4.98 -3.40
C LEU A 409 -12.03 5.20 -2.65
N VAL A 410 -12.88 4.17 -2.55
CA VAL A 410 -14.10 4.23 -1.73
C VAL A 410 -13.74 4.36 -0.24
N HIS A 411 -12.73 3.62 0.24
CA HIS A 411 -12.28 3.75 1.62
C HIS A 411 -11.77 5.15 1.94
N GLY A 412 -11.06 5.77 1.00
CA GLY A 412 -10.56 7.13 1.09
C GLY A 412 -11.64 8.22 1.22
N MET A 413 -12.92 7.90 0.99
CA MET A 413 -14.03 8.82 1.31
C MET A 413 -14.29 8.94 2.82
N PHE A 414 -13.86 7.94 3.60
CA PHE A 414 -14.16 7.82 5.03
C PHE A 414 -12.91 7.78 5.91
N GLU A 415 -11.72 7.64 5.31
CA GLU A 415 -10.44 7.60 6.01
C GLU A 415 -9.34 8.24 5.17
N ASP A 416 -8.19 8.51 5.75
CA ASP A 416 -7.02 9.00 5.02
C ASP A 416 -6.07 7.85 4.70
N ILE A 417 -6.13 7.36 3.46
CA ILE A 417 -5.35 6.21 2.97
C ILE A 417 -3.88 6.53 2.70
N ILE A 418 -3.47 7.79 2.73
CA ILE A 418 -2.09 8.22 2.51
C ILE A 418 -1.39 8.68 3.80
N TYR A 419 -1.97 8.38 4.96
CA TYR A 419 -1.46 8.77 6.26
C TYR A 419 -0.40 7.80 6.83
N ILE A 420 -0.62 6.49 6.66
CA ILE A 420 0.23 5.45 7.26
C ILE A 420 1.24 4.92 6.25
N ASN A 421 2.52 4.95 6.60
CA ASN A 421 3.64 4.55 5.76
C ASN A 421 3.48 3.16 5.12
N ARG A 422 2.96 2.18 5.87
CA ARG A 422 2.72 0.81 5.38
C ARG A 422 1.64 0.77 4.29
N ILE A 423 0.65 1.64 4.37
CA ILE A 423 -0.42 1.75 3.37
C ILE A 423 0.09 2.50 2.14
N ILE A 424 0.85 3.58 2.32
CA ILE A 424 1.54 4.29 1.23
C ILE A 424 2.38 3.31 0.42
N MET A 425 3.20 2.49 1.09
CA MET A 425 4.01 1.46 0.44
C MET A 425 3.13 0.48 -0.37
N MET A 426 2.00 0.03 0.20
CA MET A 426 1.08 -0.88 -0.49
C MET A 426 0.42 -0.23 -1.70
N ILE A 427 0.06 1.05 -1.64
CA ILE A 427 -0.48 1.80 -2.78
C ILE A 427 0.56 1.80 -3.93
N TRP A 428 1.83 2.12 -3.65
CA TRP A 428 2.90 2.07 -4.65
C TRP A 428 3.11 0.67 -5.23
N ILE A 429 2.96 -0.39 -4.41
CA ILE A 429 3.00 -1.79 -4.87
C ILE A 429 1.84 -2.07 -5.83
N VAL A 430 0.60 -1.67 -5.51
CA VAL A 430 -0.56 -1.86 -6.38
C VAL A 430 -0.41 -1.11 -7.70
N LEU A 431 0.12 0.12 -7.68
CA LEU A 431 0.44 0.89 -8.88
C LEU A 431 1.52 0.20 -9.73
N ALA A 432 2.52 -0.42 -9.10
CA ALA A 432 3.53 -1.21 -9.80
C ALA A 432 2.94 -2.46 -10.46
N LEU A 433 2.05 -3.16 -9.76
CA LEU A 433 1.33 -4.31 -10.33
C LEU A 433 0.49 -3.90 -11.55
N SER A 434 -0.25 -2.78 -11.46
CA SER A 434 -1.00 -2.21 -12.59
C SER A 434 -0.09 -1.93 -13.79
N THR A 435 1.04 -1.28 -13.54
CA THR A 435 2.00 -0.90 -14.59
C THR A 435 2.65 -2.13 -15.24
N SER A 436 3.03 -3.13 -14.45
CA SER A 436 3.64 -4.37 -14.95
C SER A 436 2.70 -5.16 -15.85
N LEU A 437 1.40 -5.16 -15.56
CA LEU A 437 0.40 -5.84 -16.41
C LEU A 437 0.31 -5.23 -17.81
N THR A 438 0.59 -3.93 -17.97
CA THR A 438 0.63 -3.30 -19.29
C THR A 438 1.80 -3.83 -20.13
N THR A 439 2.92 -4.12 -19.50
CA THR A 439 4.11 -4.69 -20.16
C THR A 439 3.87 -6.14 -20.57
N ILE A 440 3.32 -6.96 -19.65
CA ILE A 440 2.98 -8.37 -19.93
C ILE A 440 1.97 -8.46 -21.08
N SER A 441 0.88 -7.67 -21.03
CA SER A 441 -0.15 -7.68 -22.05
C SER A 441 0.37 -7.34 -23.45
N LYS A 442 1.36 -6.42 -23.55
CA LYS A 442 1.99 -6.07 -24.84
C LYS A 442 2.90 -7.17 -25.40
N GLN A 443 3.45 -8.02 -24.55
CA GLN A 443 4.33 -9.12 -24.96
C GLN A 443 3.57 -10.38 -25.36
N GLU A 444 2.34 -10.55 -24.86
CA GLU A 444 1.51 -11.74 -25.12
C GLU A 444 0.49 -11.52 -26.26
N ASN A 445 0.36 -10.31 -26.80
CA ASN A 445 -0.44 -9.99 -27.98
C ASN A 445 0.43 -9.96 -29.26
#